data_2e656f08c933fc61993efa83c5f6ba5b
#
_entry.id   2e656f08c933fc61993efa83c5f6ba5b
#
_cell.length_a   1.000
_cell.length_b   1.000
_cell.length_c   1.000
_cell.angle_alpha   90.00
_cell.angle_beta   90.00
_cell.angle_gamma   90.00
#
_symmetry.space_group_name_H-M   'P 1'
#
loop_
_entity.id
_entity.type
_entity.pdbx_description
1 polymer ?
#
loop_
_entity_poly.entity_id
_entity_poly.type
_entity_poly.pdbx_seq_one_letter_code
_entity_poly.pdbx_strand_id
1 'polypeptide(L)'
;MRLSDADTLGLTRDELSSPRWHRFGPGVRAHGSLDPSDPDVRIAAWLQMLPAGAVLGGWASLHLQRVPWQDGKTGFGGRSLRPILVHVGPSGRLRQRPGLLVDRSHLPDADVVEVRGTRVTAVTRAVFDEMCRGGTEDGMVAGDAACAVRLTSRDEMMAYVAARPRARGVPAARTAAALLSPHVRSAPESRLRYVWVVEAGLPSPEVNIGLADASGIVLGEPDLLDQEAGLVGEYDGADHRTLARHTADNAREEGFEGVNLTVVRATSFDLWPRRPALVCRVLDGRARGLARDRDRDGWWTQVRGA
;
A
#
# COMPACT_ATOMS: atom_id res chain seq x y z
N MET A 1 -16.05 22.29 6.41
CA MET A 1 -16.37 23.27 7.48
C MET A 1 -17.37 22.66 8.48
N ARG A 2 -17.36 23.11 9.72
CA ARG A 2 -18.42 22.79 10.71
C ARG A 2 -19.65 23.68 10.50
N LEU A 3 -20.83 23.13 10.77
CA LEU A 3 -22.06 23.94 10.75
C LEU A 3 -22.06 25.03 11.83
N SER A 4 -21.34 24.80 12.95
CA SER A 4 -21.16 25.81 14.00
C SER A 4 -20.43 27.07 13.52
N ASP A 5 -19.65 26.96 12.47
CA ASP A 5 -18.79 28.05 11.95
C ASP A 5 -19.45 28.77 10.77
N ALA A 6 -20.66 28.35 10.40
CA ALA A 6 -21.39 28.87 9.23
C ALA A 6 -21.66 30.38 9.33
N ASP A 7 -22.16 30.82 10.46
CA ASP A 7 -22.49 32.23 10.70
C ASP A 7 -21.23 33.12 10.64
N THR A 8 -20.09 32.63 11.16
CA THR A 8 -18.81 33.33 11.10
C THR A 8 -18.28 33.47 9.66
N LEU A 9 -18.67 32.53 8.80
CA LEU A 9 -18.30 32.51 7.37
C LEU A 9 -19.36 33.18 6.49
N GLY A 10 -20.41 33.76 7.09
CA GLY A 10 -21.50 34.45 6.36
C GLY A 10 -22.39 33.49 5.56
N LEU A 11 -22.44 32.22 5.93
CA LEU A 11 -23.23 31.21 5.22
C LEU A 11 -24.54 30.93 5.96
N THR A 12 -25.65 30.98 5.22
CA THR A 12 -26.98 30.65 5.75
C THR A 12 -27.26 29.15 5.74
N ARG A 13 -28.26 28.72 6.53
CA ARG A 13 -28.72 27.32 6.52
C ARG A 13 -29.25 26.88 5.15
N ASP A 14 -29.91 27.76 4.43
CA ASP A 14 -30.45 27.47 3.10
C ASP A 14 -29.35 27.24 2.09
N GLU A 15 -28.31 28.08 2.10
CA GLU A 15 -27.11 27.88 1.26
C GLU A 15 -26.45 26.52 1.56
N LEU A 16 -26.29 26.17 2.82
CA LEU A 16 -25.69 24.89 3.26
C LEU A 16 -26.57 23.66 2.99
N SER A 17 -27.86 23.87 2.73
CA SER A 17 -28.80 22.82 2.33
C SER A 17 -28.90 22.67 0.82
N SER A 18 -28.31 23.59 0.05
CA SER A 18 -28.29 23.56 -1.42
C SER A 18 -27.41 22.42 -1.95
N PRO A 19 -27.63 21.96 -3.22
CA PRO A 19 -26.79 20.95 -3.88
C PRO A 19 -25.30 21.30 -3.98
N ARG A 20 -24.95 22.57 -3.73
CA ARG A 20 -23.54 23.01 -3.68
C ARG A 20 -22.76 22.47 -2.51
N TRP A 21 -23.45 21.88 -1.48
CA TRP A 21 -22.84 21.40 -0.27
C TRP A 21 -23.20 19.93 0.00
N HIS A 22 -22.21 19.09 0.13
CA HIS A 22 -22.40 17.69 0.52
C HIS A 22 -22.33 17.52 2.03
N ARG A 23 -23.21 16.69 2.56
CA ARG A 23 -23.12 16.25 3.95
C ARG A 23 -22.01 15.23 4.07
N PHE A 24 -20.92 15.60 4.73
CA PHE A 24 -19.80 14.70 4.97
C PHE A 24 -20.02 13.86 6.24
N GLY A 25 -20.63 14.44 7.26
CA GLY A 25 -20.95 13.81 8.53
C GLY A 25 -21.84 14.71 9.40
N PRO A 26 -22.16 14.29 10.63
CA PRO A 26 -22.92 15.14 11.55
C PRO A 26 -22.22 16.48 11.78
N GLY A 27 -22.88 17.57 11.44
CA GLY A 27 -22.36 18.92 11.64
C GLY A 27 -21.23 19.33 10.70
N VAL A 28 -20.89 18.56 9.67
CA VAL A 28 -19.82 18.89 8.70
C VAL A 28 -20.38 18.92 7.28
N ARG A 29 -20.01 19.96 6.54
CA ARG A 29 -20.30 20.15 5.13
C ARG A 29 -19.02 20.31 4.33
N ALA A 30 -18.99 19.74 3.13
CA ALA A 30 -17.95 19.94 2.13
C ALA A 30 -18.57 20.62 0.88
N HIS A 31 -17.87 21.56 0.27
CA HIS A 31 -18.33 22.18 -0.97
C HIS A 31 -18.37 21.12 -2.09
N GLY A 32 -19.36 21.20 -2.96
CA GLY A 32 -19.63 20.20 -4.01
C GLY A 32 -18.56 20.07 -5.08
N SER A 33 -17.63 21.05 -5.17
CA SER A 33 -16.45 20.94 -6.05
C SER A 33 -15.34 20.04 -5.49
N LEU A 34 -15.44 19.60 -4.22
CA LEU A 34 -14.45 18.73 -3.59
C LEU A 34 -14.85 17.27 -3.80
N ASP A 35 -13.91 16.44 -4.26
CA ASP A 35 -14.12 15.02 -4.35
C ASP A 35 -14.18 14.41 -2.92
N PRO A 36 -15.32 13.83 -2.51
CA PRO A 36 -15.44 13.22 -1.20
C PRO A 36 -14.58 11.96 -1.02
N SER A 37 -14.01 11.40 -2.09
CA SER A 37 -13.09 10.27 -2.06
C SER A 37 -11.62 10.70 -1.93
N ASP A 38 -11.33 11.99 -2.14
CA ASP A 38 -9.99 12.53 -2.00
C ASP A 38 -9.48 12.38 -0.55
N PRO A 39 -8.27 11.85 -0.32
CA PRO A 39 -7.75 11.60 1.01
C PRO A 39 -7.61 12.87 1.86
N ASP A 40 -7.15 13.98 1.29
CA ASP A 40 -7.01 15.25 2.03
C ASP A 40 -8.38 15.80 2.44
N VAL A 41 -9.38 15.73 1.55
CA VAL A 41 -10.78 16.13 1.85
C VAL A 41 -11.36 15.26 2.96
N ARG A 42 -11.16 13.96 2.90
CA ARG A 42 -11.62 13.00 3.92
C ARG A 42 -10.98 13.27 5.28
N ILE A 43 -9.67 13.43 5.32
CA ILE A 43 -8.92 13.71 6.55
C ILE A 43 -9.38 15.04 7.14
N ALA A 44 -9.40 16.11 6.33
CA ALA A 44 -9.84 17.44 6.77
C ALA A 44 -11.27 17.45 7.33
N ALA A 45 -12.19 16.71 6.69
CA ALA A 45 -13.56 16.62 7.16
C ALA A 45 -13.68 15.89 8.51
N TRP A 46 -12.93 14.79 8.69
CA TRP A 46 -12.92 14.07 9.97
C TRP A 46 -12.27 14.88 11.08
N LEU A 47 -11.17 15.59 10.82
CA LEU A 47 -10.51 16.47 11.79
C LEU A 47 -11.47 17.50 12.40
N GLN A 48 -12.45 17.97 11.63
CA GLN A 48 -13.50 18.86 12.14
C GLN A 48 -14.40 18.21 13.23
N MET A 49 -14.44 16.89 13.31
CA MET A 49 -15.32 16.15 14.22
C MET A 49 -14.58 15.48 15.38
N LEU A 50 -13.25 15.48 15.34
CA LEU A 50 -12.45 14.82 16.35
C LEU A 50 -12.36 15.67 17.63
N PRO A 51 -12.34 15.03 18.81
CA PRO A 51 -12.07 15.72 20.07
C PRO A 51 -10.62 16.22 20.14
N ALA A 52 -10.40 17.23 20.96
CA ALA A 52 -9.04 17.66 21.30
C ALA A 52 -8.23 16.48 21.83
N GLY A 53 -6.97 16.37 21.39
CA GLY A 53 -6.08 15.28 21.80
C GLY A 53 -6.24 13.98 21.00
N ALA A 54 -7.20 13.85 20.09
CA ALA A 54 -7.26 12.71 19.18
C ALA A 54 -6.03 12.66 18.27
N VAL A 55 -5.57 11.44 17.95
CA VAL A 55 -4.39 11.18 17.13
C VAL A 55 -4.82 10.34 15.92
N LEU A 56 -4.54 10.79 14.70
CA LEU A 56 -4.78 10.00 13.50
C LEU A 56 -3.76 8.87 13.40
N GLY A 57 -4.22 7.67 13.01
CA GLY A 57 -3.39 6.49 12.81
C GLY A 57 -3.51 5.90 11.41
N GLY A 58 -2.77 4.83 11.17
CA GLY A 58 -2.83 4.04 9.95
C GLY A 58 -2.59 4.87 8.68
N TRP A 59 -3.30 4.54 7.60
CA TRP A 59 -3.12 5.15 6.28
C TRP A 59 -3.23 6.68 6.30
N ALA A 60 -4.12 7.26 7.13
CA ALA A 60 -4.29 8.70 7.20
C ALA A 60 -3.07 9.40 7.82
N SER A 61 -2.45 8.79 8.83
CA SER A 61 -1.18 9.24 9.38
C SER A 61 -0.05 9.14 8.35
N LEU A 62 0.06 8.01 7.65
CA LEU A 62 1.06 7.79 6.60
C LEU A 62 0.91 8.79 5.44
N HIS A 63 -0.35 9.05 5.02
CA HIS A 63 -0.66 10.03 3.98
C HIS A 63 -0.15 11.44 4.35
N LEU A 64 -0.46 11.91 5.55
CA LEU A 64 -0.01 13.23 6.02
C LEU A 64 1.52 13.33 6.12
N GLN A 65 2.20 12.23 6.39
CA GLN A 65 3.66 12.12 6.43
C GLN A 65 4.28 11.83 5.05
N ARG A 66 3.49 11.90 3.97
CA ARG A 66 3.95 11.74 2.58
C ARG A 66 4.49 10.35 2.25
N VAL A 67 4.09 9.33 2.98
CA VAL A 67 4.33 7.94 2.56
C VAL A 67 3.49 7.66 1.31
N PRO A 68 4.10 7.16 0.22
CA PRO A 68 3.37 6.94 -1.04
C PRO A 68 2.29 5.87 -0.90
N TRP A 69 1.34 5.85 -1.84
CA TRP A 69 0.24 4.86 -1.98
C TRP A 69 -0.74 4.80 -0.81
N GLN A 70 -0.71 5.77 0.10
CA GLN A 70 -1.59 5.84 1.27
C GLN A 70 -2.75 6.80 1.01
N ASP A 71 -3.64 6.47 0.08
CA ASP A 71 -4.78 7.30 -0.32
C ASP A 71 -6.11 6.90 0.38
N GLY A 72 -6.06 5.86 1.20
CA GLY A 72 -7.23 5.33 1.89
C GLY A 72 -8.24 4.65 0.98
N LYS A 73 -7.82 4.21 -0.22
CA LYS A 73 -8.60 3.41 -1.16
C LYS A 73 -8.18 1.95 -1.12
N THR A 74 -9.07 1.05 -1.46
CA THR A 74 -8.80 -0.39 -1.55
C THR A 74 -9.74 -1.07 -2.54
N GLY A 75 -9.48 -2.35 -2.82
CA GLY A 75 -10.28 -3.16 -3.72
C GLY A 75 -10.02 -2.86 -5.20
N PHE A 76 -10.76 -3.57 -6.04
CA PHE A 76 -10.62 -3.46 -7.49
C PHE A 76 -10.91 -2.04 -7.98
N GLY A 77 -9.92 -1.41 -8.63
CA GLY A 77 -10.02 -0.03 -9.12
C GLY A 77 -10.15 1.03 -8.02
N GLY A 78 -9.74 0.73 -6.78
CA GLY A 78 -9.80 1.69 -5.67
C GLY A 78 -11.21 2.14 -5.28
N ARG A 79 -12.22 1.31 -5.58
CA ARG A 79 -13.64 1.68 -5.40
C ARG A 79 -14.13 1.68 -3.95
N SER A 80 -13.41 1.03 -3.06
CA SER A 80 -13.75 0.96 -1.64
C SER A 80 -12.91 1.94 -0.84
N LEU A 81 -13.55 2.67 0.08
CA LEU A 81 -12.87 3.62 0.96
C LEU A 81 -12.59 2.97 2.31
N ARG A 82 -11.33 2.99 2.72
CA ARG A 82 -10.90 2.52 4.04
C ARG A 82 -11.29 3.55 5.11
N PRO A 83 -11.75 3.12 6.29
CA PRO A 83 -12.03 4.04 7.39
C PRO A 83 -10.73 4.72 7.87
N ILE A 84 -10.88 5.92 8.44
CA ILE A 84 -9.77 6.60 9.12
C ILE A 84 -9.67 6.05 10.55
N LEU A 85 -8.45 5.65 10.94
CA LEU A 85 -8.15 5.24 12.31
C LEU A 85 -7.86 6.45 13.17
N VAL A 86 -8.47 6.48 14.36
CA VAL A 86 -8.27 7.53 15.36
C VAL A 86 -8.03 6.91 16.74
N HIS A 87 -6.90 7.26 17.33
CA HIS A 87 -6.58 6.92 18.72
C HIS A 87 -7.08 8.03 19.65
N VAL A 88 -7.85 7.66 20.66
CA VAL A 88 -8.42 8.59 21.65
C VAL A 88 -8.03 8.25 23.09
N GLY A 89 -7.26 7.18 23.26
CA GLY A 89 -6.87 6.70 24.59
C GLY A 89 -8.01 6.05 25.37
N PRO A 90 -7.71 5.46 26.55
CA PRO A 90 -8.68 4.66 27.33
C PRO A 90 -9.92 5.44 27.80
N SER A 91 -9.78 6.73 28.11
CA SER A 91 -10.86 7.59 28.57
C SER A 91 -11.62 8.31 27.45
N GLY A 92 -11.21 8.13 26.19
CA GLY A 92 -11.79 8.81 25.05
C GLY A 92 -13.22 8.39 24.74
N ARG A 93 -14.11 9.36 24.51
CA ARG A 93 -15.56 9.15 24.33
C ARG A 93 -16.05 9.26 22.88
N LEU A 94 -15.14 9.23 21.90
CA LEU A 94 -15.51 9.25 20.50
C LEU A 94 -16.25 7.95 20.13
N ARG A 95 -17.41 8.07 19.48
CA ARG A 95 -18.16 6.90 18.99
C ARG A 95 -17.64 6.45 17.63
N GLN A 96 -17.54 5.14 17.45
CA GLN A 96 -17.29 4.55 16.14
C GLN A 96 -18.45 4.86 15.19
N ARG A 97 -18.13 5.12 13.91
CA ARG A 97 -19.09 5.47 12.86
C ARG A 97 -18.63 4.91 11.52
N PRO A 98 -19.49 4.77 10.51
CA PRO A 98 -19.06 4.46 9.16
C PRO A 98 -17.97 5.45 8.69
N GLY A 99 -16.87 4.92 8.17
CA GLY A 99 -15.72 5.72 7.75
C GLY A 99 -14.73 6.10 8.87
N LEU A 100 -14.99 5.73 10.14
CA LEU A 100 -14.14 6.02 11.29
C LEU A 100 -13.92 4.76 12.14
N LEU A 101 -12.67 4.40 12.39
CA LEU A 101 -12.27 3.40 13.39
C LEU A 101 -11.72 4.11 14.62
N VAL A 102 -12.24 3.73 15.80
CA VAL A 102 -11.82 4.34 17.07
C VAL A 102 -11.02 3.32 17.87
N ASP A 103 -9.79 3.68 18.21
CA ASP A 103 -8.92 2.92 19.11
C ASP A 103 -8.85 3.63 20.47
N ARG A 104 -9.12 2.86 21.54
CA ARG A 104 -9.05 3.32 22.94
C ARG A 104 -7.89 2.71 23.70
N SER A 105 -7.02 1.96 23.03
CA SER A 105 -5.82 1.45 23.69
C SER A 105 -4.88 2.60 24.08
N HIS A 106 -4.02 2.33 25.04
CA HIS A 106 -2.96 3.27 25.38
C HIS A 106 -2.03 3.48 24.17
N LEU A 107 -1.82 4.73 23.80
CA LEU A 107 -0.87 5.15 22.79
C LEU A 107 0.30 5.86 23.49
N PRO A 108 1.53 5.31 23.48
CA PRO A 108 2.70 5.98 24.05
C PRO A 108 2.97 7.33 23.38
N ASP A 109 3.43 8.31 24.14
CA ASP A 109 3.78 9.64 23.60
C ASP A 109 4.89 9.56 22.54
N ALA A 110 5.81 8.62 22.67
CA ALA A 110 6.84 8.36 21.68
C ALA A 110 6.30 7.90 20.31
N ASP A 111 5.08 7.36 20.30
CA ASP A 111 4.39 6.94 19.07
C ASP A 111 3.55 8.09 18.43
N VAL A 112 3.64 9.33 18.96
CA VAL A 112 2.86 10.48 18.48
C VAL A 112 3.78 11.59 17.99
N VAL A 113 3.47 12.10 16.81
CA VAL A 113 4.17 13.25 16.21
C VAL A 113 3.15 14.29 15.76
N GLU A 114 3.59 15.50 15.48
CA GLU A 114 2.76 16.56 14.94
C GLU A 114 3.16 16.87 13.49
N VAL A 115 2.18 16.86 12.61
CA VAL A 115 2.35 17.19 11.18
C VAL A 115 1.37 18.30 10.83
N ARG A 116 1.87 19.49 10.51
CA ARG A 116 1.06 20.66 10.14
C ARG A 116 -0.06 20.97 11.13
N GLY A 117 0.26 20.95 12.43
CA GLY A 117 -0.70 21.20 13.50
C GLY A 117 -1.69 20.04 13.77
N THR A 118 -1.50 18.88 13.14
CA THR A 118 -2.31 17.68 13.35
C THR A 118 -1.51 16.63 14.09
N ARG A 119 -2.04 16.09 15.17
CA ARG A 119 -1.45 14.96 15.90
C ARG A 119 -1.70 13.67 15.14
N VAL A 120 -0.62 12.98 14.80
CA VAL A 120 -0.65 11.71 14.06
C VAL A 120 0.26 10.69 14.73
N THR A 121 0.07 9.41 14.44
CA THR A 121 1.03 8.40 14.90
C THR A 121 2.34 8.51 14.11
N ALA A 122 3.46 8.26 14.75
CA ALA A 122 4.75 8.12 14.05
C ALA A 122 4.67 7.05 12.95
N VAL A 123 5.51 7.14 11.91
CA VAL A 123 5.43 6.24 10.74
C VAL A 123 5.46 4.77 11.14
N THR A 124 6.40 4.37 12.00
CA THR A 124 6.52 2.97 12.46
C THR A 124 5.25 2.49 13.16
N ARG A 125 4.62 3.36 13.98
CA ARG A 125 3.35 3.06 14.62
C ARG A 125 2.20 2.97 13.61
N ALA A 126 2.14 3.89 12.66
CA ALA A 126 1.10 3.89 11.62
C ALA A 126 1.17 2.64 10.73
N VAL A 127 2.38 2.21 10.32
CA VAL A 127 2.61 0.96 9.61
C VAL A 127 2.17 -0.25 10.45
N PHE A 128 2.50 -0.27 11.74
CA PHE A 128 2.04 -1.32 12.66
C PHE A 128 0.51 -1.37 12.78
N ASP A 129 -0.15 -0.22 12.83
CA ASP A 129 -1.62 -0.15 12.83
C ASP A 129 -2.22 -0.78 11.54
N GLU A 130 -1.61 -0.51 10.37
CA GLU A 130 -2.00 -1.12 9.10
C GLU A 130 -1.78 -2.64 9.10
N MET A 131 -0.64 -3.12 9.57
CA MET A 131 -0.33 -4.56 9.69
C MET A 131 -1.31 -5.29 10.60
N CYS A 132 -1.69 -4.67 11.72
CA CYS A 132 -2.57 -5.28 12.70
C CYS A 132 -4.05 -5.29 12.29
N ARG A 133 -4.49 -4.30 11.52
CA ARG A 133 -5.90 -4.07 11.18
C ARG A 133 -6.26 -4.42 9.74
N GLY A 134 -5.36 -4.15 8.81
CA GLY A 134 -5.50 -4.47 7.39
C GLY A 134 -5.02 -5.89 7.04
N GLY A 135 -4.39 -6.57 8.00
CA GLY A 135 -3.80 -7.89 7.77
C GLY A 135 -2.44 -7.82 7.07
N THR A 136 -1.92 -9.00 6.70
CA THR A 136 -0.57 -9.12 6.14
C THR A 136 -0.41 -8.34 4.85
N GLU A 137 -1.36 -8.42 3.93
CA GLU A 137 -1.26 -7.79 2.60
C GLU A 137 -1.22 -6.25 2.69
N ASP A 138 -2.21 -5.63 3.33
CA ASP A 138 -2.25 -4.17 3.49
C ASP A 138 -1.08 -3.67 4.36
N GLY A 139 -0.67 -4.48 5.34
CA GLY A 139 0.51 -4.23 6.15
C GLY A 139 1.81 -4.23 5.33
N MET A 140 1.96 -5.16 4.39
CA MET A 140 3.10 -5.17 3.44
C MET A 140 3.09 -3.92 2.56
N VAL A 141 1.95 -3.56 1.97
CA VAL A 141 1.83 -2.35 1.13
C VAL A 141 2.24 -1.10 1.90
N ALA A 142 1.75 -0.93 3.14
CA ALA A 142 2.08 0.22 3.97
C ALA A 142 3.57 0.24 4.38
N GLY A 143 4.10 -0.92 4.76
CA GLY A 143 5.48 -1.06 5.19
C GLY A 143 6.49 -0.92 4.05
N ASP A 144 6.24 -1.55 2.89
CA ASP A 144 7.07 -1.41 1.70
C ASP A 144 7.13 0.06 1.26
N ALA A 145 5.97 0.75 1.25
CA ALA A 145 5.91 2.18 0.94
C ALA A 145 6.79 3.03 1.88
N ALA A 146 6.72 2.78 3.18
CA ALA A 146 7.50 3.50 4.17
C ALA A 146 9.01 3.17 4.09
N CYS A 147 9.36 1.90 3.79
CA CYS A 147 10.74 1.46 3.56
C CYS A 147 11.32 2.08 2.28
N ALA A 148 10.55 2.14 1.18
CA ALA A 148 10.99 2.71 -0.10
C ALA A 148 11.41 4.18 0.02
N VAL A 149 10.73 4.94 0.89
CA VAL A 149 11.07 6.34 1.18
C VAL A 149 11.95 6.50 2.43
N ARG A 150 12.49 5.41 2.98
CA ARG A 150 13.44 5.38 4.11
C ARG A 150 12.91 6.03 5.39
N LEU A 151 11.60 6.00 5.61
CA LEU A 151 10.98 6.49 6.86
C LEU A 151 10.87 5.40 7.93
N THR A 152 11.12 4.15 7.56
CA THR A 152 11.34 3.00 8.44
C THR A 152 12.15 1.94 7.69
N SER A 153 12.49 0.85 8.37
CA SER A 153 13.16 -0.29 7.78
C SER A 153 12.51 -1.61 8.23
N ARG A 154 12.83 -2.70 7.55
CA ARG A 154 12.39 -4.04 7.94
C ARG A 154 12.80 -4.37 9.37
N ASP A 155 14.06 -4.08 9.73
CA ASP A 155 14.59 -4.41 11.05
C ASP A 155 13.93 -3.57 12.16
N GLU A 156 13.70 -2.27 11.92
CA GLU A 156 12.93 -1.42 12.82
C GLU A 156 11.50 -1.93 13.01
N MET A 157 10.83 -2.32 11.93
CA MET A 157 9.48 -2.86 12.01
C MET A 157 9.44 -4.19 12.74
N MET A 158 10.38 -5.09 12.49
CA MET A 158 10.49 -6.36 13.22
C MET A 158 10.71 -6.13 14.71
N ALA A 159 11.60 -5.23 15.10
CA ALA A 159 11.85 -4.85 16.49
C ALA A 159 10.59 -4.22 17.13
N TYR A 160 9.92 -3.33 16.42
CA TYR A 160 8.70 -2.67 16.90
C TYR A 160 7.56 -3.68 17.16
N VAL A 161 7.36 -4.62 16.24
CA VAL A 161 6.36 -5.70 16.37
C VAL A 161 6.72 -6.65 17.52
N ALA A 162 8.00 -7.03 17.65
CA ALA A 162 8.48 -7.92 18.72
C ALA A 162 8.24 -7.32 20.13
N ALA A 163 8.38 -6.00 20.27
CA ALA A 163 8.10 -5.27 21.51
C ALA A 163 6.61 -5.23 21.90
N ARG A 164 5.69 -5.68 21.02
CA ARG A 164 4.22 -5.60 21.21
C ARG A 164 3.52 -6.96 21.05
N PRO A 165 3.95 -8.02 21.79
CA PRO A 165 3.52 -9.41 21.53
C PRO A 165 2.03 -9.65 21.78
N ARG A 166 1.37 -8.76 22.54
CA ARG A 166 -0.05 -8.90 22.94
C ARG A 166 -0.98 -8.01 22.13
N ALA A 167 -0.47 -7.29 21.13
CA ALA A 167 -1.32 -6.45 20.29
C ALA A 167 -2.29 -7.29 19.46
N ARG A 168 -3.55 -6.83 19.37
CA ARG A 168 -4.54 -7.50 18.52
C ARG A 168 -4.09 -7.42 17.05
N GLY A 169 -4.05 -8.56 16.36
CA GLY A 169 -3.60 -8.66 14.97
C GLY A 169 -2.09 -8.83 14.82
N VAL A 170 -1.31 -8.92 15.90
CA VAL A 170 0.15 -9.08 15.88
C VAL A 170 0.64 -10.29 15.06
N PRO A 171 -0.06 -11.43 14.91
CA PRO A 171 0.40 -12.49 14.02
C PRO A 171 0.54 -12.02 12.56
N ALA A 172 -0.45 -11.30 12.03
CA ALA A 172 -0.36 -10.72 10.69
C ALA A 172 0.76 -9.68 10.59
N ALA A 173 0.95 -8.85 11.64
CA ALA A 173 2.02 -7.87 11.70
C ALA A 173 3.42 -8.52 11.67
N ARG A 174 3.62 -9.66 12.37
CA ARG A 174 4.89 -10.40 12.31
C ARG A 174 5.20 -10.91 10.92
N THR A 175 4.20 -11.49 10.25
CA THR A 175 4.37 -11.98 8.87
C THR A 175 4.66 -10.82 7.92
N ALA A 176 3.91 -9.73 8.00
CA ALA A 176 4.12 -8.56 7.15
C ALA A 176 5.51 -7.95 7.36
N ALA A 177 5.93 -7.71 8.63
CA ALA A 177 7.22 -7.11 8.95
C ALA A 177 8.40 -7.94 8.44
N ALA A 178 8.31 -9.29 8.53
CA ALA A 178 9.34 -10.18 8.03
C ALA A 178 9.50 -10.15 6.50
N LEU A 179 8.45 -9.73 5.79
CA LEU A 179 8.38 -9.71 4.32
C LEU A 179 8.64 -8.32 3.72
N LEU A 180 8.94 -7.28 4.50
CA LEU A 180 9.14 -5.94 3.96
C LEU A 180 10.34 -5.84 3.00
N SER A 181 10.18 -5.01 1.98
CA SER A 181 11.22 -4.72 0.98
C SER A 181 11.27 -3.21 0.67
N PRO A 182 12.45 -2.58 0.72
CA PRO A 182 12.62 -1.18 0.32
C PRO A 182 12.65 -0.98 -1.20
N HIS A 183 12.60 -2.06 -1.97
CA HIS A 183 12.82 -2.04 -3.41
C HIS A 183 11.52 -2.05 -4.23
N VAL A 184 10.37 -2.20 -3.59
CA VAL A 184 9.05 -2.12 -4.23
C VAL A 184 8.79 -0.68 -4.67
N ARG A 185 8.25 -0.49 -5.88
CA ARG A 185 8.01 0.83 -6.50
C ARG A 185 6.54 1.20 -6.58
N SER A 186 5.63 0.24 -6.33
CA SER A 186 4.19 0.49 -6.37
C SER A 186 3.40 -0.43 -5.43
N ALA A 187 2.19 0.01 -5.04
CA ALA A 187 1.30 -0.82 -4.23
C ALA A 187 0.89 -2.14 -4.93
N PRO A 188 0.61 -2.17 -6.25
CA PRO A 188 0.34 -3.42 -6.94
C PRO A 188 1.51 -4.41 -6.95
N GLU A 189 2.75 -3.95 -7.10
CA GLU A 189 3.94 -4.81 -6.97
C GLU A 189 4.03 -5.46 -5.58
N SER A 190 3.77 -4.69 -4.50
CA SER A 190 3.69 -5.23 -3.14
C SER A 190 2.61 -6.31 -3.02
N ARG A 191 1.44 -6.11 -3.64
CA ARG A 191 0.35 -7.09 -3.68
C ARG A 191 0.69 -8.33 -4.50
N LEU A 192 1.35 -8.17 -5.65
CA LEU A 192 1.83 -9.30 -6.45
C LEU A 192 2.84 -10.14 -5.66
N ARG A 193 3.75 -9.48 -4.92
CA ARG A 193 4.70 -10.14 -4.04
C ARG A 193 4.02 -10.86 -2.86
N TYR A 194 2.92 -10.29 -2.32
CA TYR A 194 2.10 -11.00 -1.34
C TYR A 194 1.48 -12.28 -1.91
N VAL A 195 0.90 -12.22 -3.11
CA VAL A 195 0.38 -13.42 -3.81
C VAL A 195 1.47 -14.46 -3.99
N TRP A 196 2.65 -14.03 -4.42
CA TRP A 196 3.81 -14.90 -4.65
C TRP A 196 4.28 -15.62 -3.38
N VAL A 197 4.57 -14.85 -2.33
CA VAL A 197 5.21 -15.41 -1.13
C VAL A 197 4.20 -16.05 -0.18
N VAL A 198 3.02 -15.42 0.00
CA VAL A 198 2.07 -15.84 1.04
C VAL A 198 1.01 -16.80 0.50
N GLU A 199 0.42 -16.50 -0.66
CA GLU A 199 -0.67 -17.32 -1.19
C GLU A 199 -0.15 -18.50 -2.02
N ALA A 200 0.87 -18.29 -2.86
CA ALA A 200 1.50 -19.36 -3.61
C ALA A 200 2.57 -20.12 -2.80
N GLY A 201 3.01 -19.59 -1.65
CA GLY A 201 4.00 -20.23 -0.78
C GLY A 201 5.38 -20.35 -1.42
N LEU A 202 5.73 -19.48 -2.37
CA LEU A 202 7.00 -19.51 -3.08
C LEU A 202 8.11 -18.80 -2.30
N PRO A 203 9.39 -19.11 -2.59
CA PRO A 203 10.52 -18.36 -2.05
C PRO A 203 10.39 -16.85 -2.33
N SER A 204 10.96 -16.02 -1.43
CA SER A 204 11.01 -14.58 -1.64
C SER A 204 11.75 -14.25 -2.93
N PRO A 205 11.11 -13.55 -3.88
CA PRO A 205 11.77 -13.15 -5.11
C PRO A 205 12.70 -11.97 -4.89
N GLU A 206 13.65 -11.77 -5.80
CA GLU A 206 14.33 -10.49 -5.97
C GLU A 206 13.32 -9.47 -6.49
N VAL A 207 13.41 -8.21 -6.03
CA VAL A 207 12.44 -7.16 -6.34
C VAL A 207 13.12 -6.05 -7.12
N ASN A 208 12.64 -5.72 -8.31
CA ASN A 208 13.20 -4.63 -9.15
C ASN A 208 14.72 -4.71 -9.32
N ILE A 209 15.24 -5.91 -9.60
CA ILE A 209 16.66 -6.12 -9.86
C ILE A 209 16.96 -5.99 -11.35
N GLY A 210 18.09 -5.33 -11.70
CA GLY A 210 18.51 -5.21 -13.08
C GLY A 210 18.89 -6.57 -13.69
N LEU A 211 18.42 -6.82 -14.90
CA LEU A 211 18.80 -7.97 -15.73
C LEU A 211 19.58 -7.51 -16.95
N ALA A 212 20.60 -8.26 -17.31
CA ALA A 212 21.34 -8.10 -18.56
C ALA A 212 21.47 -9.44 -19.27
N ASP A 213 21.63 -9.40 -20.59
CA ASP A 213 21.94 -10.58 -21.38
C ASP A 213 23.45 -10.97 -21.32
N ALA A 214 23.81 -12.08 -21.94
CA ALA A 214 25.17 -12.58 -21.95
C ALA A 214 26.19 -11.59 -22.58
N SER A 215 25.73 -10.65 -23.41
CA SER A 215 26.56 -9.59 -23.99
C SER A 215 26.68 -8.33 -23.13
N GLY A 216 25.93 -8.26 -22.01
CA GLY A 216 25.89 -7.11 -21.12
C GLY A 216 24.82 -6.05 -21.47
N ILE A 217 24.00 -6.33 -22.49
CA ILE A 217 22.87 -5.45 -22.84
C ILE A 217 21.80 -5.55 -21.74
N VAL A 218 21.36 -4.39 -21.23
CA VAL A 218 20.32 -4.32 -20.19
C VAL A 218 18.98 -4.75 -20.78
N LEU A 219 18.40 -5.80 -20.20
CA LEU A 219 17.07 -6.31 -20.55
C LEU A 219 15.95 -5.55 -19.82
N GLY A 220 16.23 -5.02 -18.63
CA GLY A 220 15.29 -4.29 -17.79
C GLY A 220 15.34 -4.70 -16.34
N GLU A 221 14.37 -4.21 -15.56
CA GLU A 221 14.21 -4.51 -14.13
C GLU A 221 12.82 -5.10 -13.91
N PRO A 222 12.68 -6.43 -13.83
CA PRO A 222 11.39 -7.05 -13.53
C PRO A 222 10.93 -6.72 -12.11
N ASP A 223 9.61 -6.61 -11.91
CA ASP A 223 9.05 -6.36 -10.58
C ASP A 223 9.46 -7.44 -9.58
N LEU A 224 9.40 -8.71 -10.00
CA LEU A 224 9.79 -9.88 -9.21
C LEU A 224 10.61 -10.86 -10.06
N LEU A 225 11.65 -11.46 -9.46
CA LEU A 225 12.46 -12.48 -10.09
C LEU A 225 12.75 -13.65 -9.12
N ASP A 226 12.37 -14.87 -9.48
CA ASP A 226 12.90 -16.11 -8.90
C ASP A 226 14.08 -16.58 -9.75
N GLN A 227 15.29 -16.32 -9.29
CA GLN A 227 16.52 -16.69 -10.02
C GLN A 227 16.64 -18.21 -10.22
N GLU A 228 16.22 -19.01 -9.23
CA GLU A 228 16.30 -20.46 -9.29
C GLU A 228 15.44 -21.00 -10.44
N ALA A 229 14.20 -20.51 -10.52
CA ALA A 229 13.25 -20.92 -11.54
C ALA A 229 13.42 -20.16 -12.87
N GLY A 230 14.16 -19.05 -12.91
CA GLY A 230 14.13 -18.14 -14.07
C GLY A 230 12.71 -17.64 -14.33
N LEU A 231 11.98 -17.35 -13.26
CA LEU A 231 10.59 -16.86 -13.34
C LEU A 231 10.51 -15.39 -13.02
N VAL A 232 9.97 -14.64 -13.96
CA VAL A 232 9.68 -13.20 -13.83
C VAL A 232 8.20 -13.00 -13.51
N GLY A 233 7.90 -12.15 -12.52
CA GLY A 233 6.57 -11.63 -12.23
C GLY A 233 6.51 -10.15 -12.57
N GLU A 234 5.52 -9.75 -13.37
CA GLU A 234 5.31 -8.36 -13.79
C GLU A 234 3.89 -7.90 -13.46
N TYR A 235 3.74 -6.71 -12.88
CA TYR A 235 2.43 -6.09 -12.76
C TYR A 235 2.19 -5.14 -13.92
N ASP A 236 1.15 -5.43 -14.68
CA ASP A 236 0.72 -4.64 -15.81
C ASP A 236 -0.41 -3.69 -15.42
N GLY A 237 -0.08 -2.42 -15.15
CA GLY A 237 -1.02 -1.36 -14.86
C GLY A 237 -1.78 -0.92 -16.12
N ALA A 238 -3.09 -1.17 -16.17
CA ALA A 238 -3.94 -0.81 -17.32
C ALA A 238 -4.15 0.70 -17.51
N ASP A 239 -3.79 1.51 -16.51
CA ASP A 239 -4.03 2.95 -16.53
C ASP A 239 -2.88 3.69 -17.22
N HIS A 240 -3.16 4.28 -18.39
CA HIS A 240 -2.29 5.15 -19.20
C HIS A 240 -1.39 4.51 -20.27
N ARG A 241 -1.85 3.46 -20.95
CA ARG A 241 -1.10 2.91 -22.09
C ARG A 241 -1.20 3.81 -23.32
N THR A 242 -0.12 4.53 -23.59
CA THR A 242 0.13 5.05 -24.94
C THR A 242 0.66 3.92 -25.84
N LEU A 243 0.37 3.95 -27.16
CA LEU A 243 0.90 2.97 -28.13
C LEU A 243 2.41 2.76 -27.98
N ALA A 244 3.17 3.83 -27.71
CA ALA A 244 4.61 3.75 -27.54
C ALA A 244 5.08 2.91 -26.34
N ARG A 245 4.33 2.95 -25.21
CA ARG A 245 4.61 2.10 -24.06
C ARG A 245 4.28 0.64 -24.33
N HIS A 246 3.16 0.34 -25.01
CA HIS A 246 2.84 -1.02 -25.44
C HIS A 246 3.96 -1.67 -26.26
N THR A 247 4.54 -0.92 -27.19
CA THR A 247 5.64 -1.42 -28.03
C THR A 247 6.91 -1.69 -27.21
N ALA A 248 7.23 -0.81 -26.26
CA ALA A 248 8.38 -0.99 -25.37
C ALA A 248 8.18 -2.16 -24.38
N ASP A 249 6.97 -2.34 -23.83
CA ASP A 249 6.64 -3.43 -22.92
C ASP A 249 6.67 -4.80 -23.63
N ASN A 250 6.22 -4.88 -24.89
CA ASN A 250 6.30 -6.09 -25.69
C ASN A 250 7.77 -6.44 -26.05
N ALA A 251 8.57 -5.46 -26.44
CA ALA A 251 9.98 -5.67 -26.72
C ALA A 251 10.75 -6.15 -25.47
N ARG A 252 10.39 -5.67 -24.28
CA ARG A 252 10.98 -6.11 -23.01
C ARG A 252 10.59 -7.55 -22.67
N GLU A 253 9.36 -7.95 -22.93
CA GLU A 253 8.89 -9.33 -22.72
C GLU A 253 9.59 -10.30 -23.67
N GLU A 254 9.63 -9.97 -24.97
CA GLU A 254 10.38 -10.73 -25.97
C GLU A 254 11.87 -10.87 -25.57
N GLY A 255 12.42 -9.82 -24.95
CA GLY A 255 13.78 -9.82 -24.41
C GLY A 255 13.95 -10.84 -23.27
N PHE A 256 13.02 -10.91 -22.32
CA PHE A 256 13.09 -11.88 -21.22
C PHE A 256 12.88 -13.33 -21.72
N GLU A 257 11.91 -13.57 -22.57
CA GLU A 257 11.65 -14.91 -23.14
C GLU A 257 12.80 -15.37 -24.03
N GLY A 258 13.41 -14.44 -24.78
CA GLY A 258 14.55 -14.72 -25.66
C GLY A 258 15.79 -15.21 -24.93
N VAL A 259 15.92 -14.93 -23.63
CA VAL A 259 17.03 -15.37 -22.77
C VAL A 259 16.66 -16.54 -21.83
N ASN A 260 15.58 -17.25 -22.12
CA ASN A 260 15.13 -18.44 -21.36
C ASN A 260 14.50 -18.13 -20.00
N LEU A 261 13.88 -16.93 -19.82
CA LEU A 261 13.06 -16.60 -18.67
C LEU A 261 11.58 -16.92 -18.95
N THR A 262 10.88 -17.38 -17.92
CA THR A 262 9.43 -17.53 -17.95
C THR A 262 8.78 -16.27 -17.38
N VAL A 263 7.81 -15.66 -18.08
CA VAL A 263 7.15 -14.44 -17.63
C VAL A 263 5.71 -14.74 -17.19
N VAL A 264 5.31 -14.24 -16.04
CA VAL A 264 3.93 -14.22 -15.55
C VAL A 264 3.50 -12.79 -15.30
N ARG A 265 2.53 -12.30 -16.08
CA ARG A 265 1.95 -10.97 -15.91
C ARG A 265 0.70 -11.01 -15.04
N ALA A 266 0.53 -9.98 -14.22
CA ALA A 266 -0.64 -9.76 -13.41
C ALA A 266 -1.20 -8.37 -13.65
N THR A 267 -2.51 -8.27 -13.71
CA THR A 267 -3.25 -7.01 -13.82
C THR A 267 -4.02 -6.73 -12.52
N SER A 268 -4.61 -5.56 -12.41
CA SER A 268 -5.54 -5.27 -11.31
C SER A 268 -6.70 -6.27 -11.25
N PHE A 269 -7.15 -6.79 -12.38
CA PHE A 269 -8.20 -7.80 -12.43
C PHE A 269 -7.74 -9.15 -11.86
N ASP A 270 -6.48 -9.50 -12.05
CA ASP A 270 -5.87 -10.71 -11.48
C ASP A 270 -5.65 -10.56 -9.96
N LEU A 271 -5.25 -9.39 -9.48
CA LEU A 271 -4.99 -9.16 -8.06
C LEU A 271 -6.24 -9.17 -7.18
N TRP A 272 -7.43 -8.96 -7.73
CA TRP A 272 -8.68 -8.95 -6.95
C TRP A 272 -9.66 -10.04 -7.37
N PRO A 273 -10.44 -9.93 -8.46
CA PRO A 273 -11.49 -10.93 -8.72
C PRO A 273 -10.96 -12.28 -9.20
N ARG A 274 -9.77 -12.35 -9.80
CA ARG A 274 -9.20 -13.59 -10.38
C ARG A 274 -7.95 -14.09 -9.64
N ARG A 275 -7.75 -13.70 -8.39
CA ARG A 275 -6.58 -14.03 -7.59
C ARG A 275 -6.24 -15.53 -7.54
N PRO A 276 -7.18 -16.48 -7.36
CA PRO A 276 -6.85 -17.91 -7.41
C PRO A 276 -6.24 -18.35 -8.76
N ALA A 277 -6.71 -17.79 -9.87
CA ALA A 277 -6.13 -18.08 -11.19
C ALA A 277 -4.71 -17.52 -11.33
N LEU A 278 -4.42 -16.35 -10.73
CA LEU A 278 -3.07 -15.81 -10.67
C LEU A 278 -2.13 -16.72 -9.87
N VAL A 279 -2.56 -17.22 -8.71
CA VAL A 279 -1.78 -18.18 -7.91
C VAL A 279 -1.44 -19.41 -8.73
N CYS A 280 -2.39 -20.00 -9.46
CA CYS A 280 -2.12 -21.14 -10.33
C CYS A 280 -1.09 -20.80 -11.41
N ARG A 281 -1.22 -19.65 -12.10
CA ARG A 281 -0.26 -19.22 -13.13
C ARG A 281 1.16 -19.04 -12.59
N VAL A 282 1.30 -18.50 -11.39
CA VAL A 282 2.59 -18.31 -10.74
C VAL A 282 3.22 -19.66 -10.39
N LEU A 283 2.44 -20.61 -9.84
CA LEU A 283 2.88 -21.98 -9.54
C LEU A 283 3.29 -22.74 -10.80
N ASP A 284 2.45 -22.69 -11.86
CA ASP A 284 2.75 -23.33 -13.14
C ASP A 284 3.97 -22.70 -13.83
N GLY A 285 4.10 -21.38 -13.74
CA GLY A 285 5.27 -20.64 -14.24
C GLY A 285 6.54 -21.10 -13.55
N ARG A 286 6.52 -21.24 -12.22
CA ARG A 286 7.67 -21.74 -11.46
C ARG A 286 8.02 -23.18 -11.83
N ALA A 287 7.02 -24.05 -11.95
CA ALA A 287 7.25 -25.44 -12.35
C ALA A 287 7.91 -25.55 -13.73
N ARG A 288 7.43 -24.78 -14.72
CA ARG A 288 8.06 -24.70 -16.05
C ARG A 288 9.47 -24.17 -15.98
N GLY A 289 9.68 -23.09 -15.22
CA GLY A 289 10.99 -22.48 -15.06
C GLY A 289 12.02 -23.40 -14.41
N LEU A 290 11.63 -24.18 -13.39
CA LEU A 290 12.50 -25.17 -12.78
C LEU A 290 12.86 -26.33 -13.73
N ALA A 291 11.98 -26.66 -14.67
CA ALA A 291 12.19 -27.71 -15.68
C ALA A 291 12.97 -27.22 -16.92
N ARG A 292 13.34 -25.92 -16.99
CA ARG A 292 14.06 -25.36 -18.13
C ARG A 292 15.48 -25.93 -18.26
N ASP A 293 15.97 -25.94 -19.47
CA ASP A 293 17.38 -26.21 -19.76
C ASP A 293 18.23 -24.99 -19.36
N ARG A 294 18.93 -25.10 -18.22
CA ARG A 294 19.75 -23.99 -17.67
C ARG A 294 21.00 -23.66 -18.52
N ASP A 295 21.45 -24.56 -19.34
CA ASP A 295 22.59 -24.30 -20.26
C ASP A 295 22.21 -23.25 -21.33
N ARG A 296 20.92 -23.00 -21.50
CA ARG A 296 20.38 -21.97 -22.40
C ARG A 296 20.10 -20.64 -21.72
N ASP A 297 20.35 -20.51 -20.41
CA ASP A 297 20.16 -19.24 -19.69
C ASP A 297 21.13 -18.21 -20.23
N GLY A 298 20.60 -17.21 -20.94
CA GLY A 298 21.35 -16.12 -21.55
C GLY A 298 21.28 -14.81 -20.76
N TRP A 299 21.10 -14.88 -19.44
CA TRP A 299 20.91 -13.71 -18.58
C TRP A 299 21.68 -13.79 -17.27
N TRP A 300 21.89 -12.61 -16.66
CA TRP A 300 22.46 -12.49 -15.32
C TRP A 300 21.88 -11.25 -14.59
N THR A 301 21.93 -11.27 -13.26
CA THR A 301 21.45 -10.16 -12.43
C THR A 301 22.57 -9.15 -12.20
N GLN A 302 22.26 -7.88 -12.38
CA GLN A 302 23.19 -6.80 -12.05
C GLN A 302 23.21 -6.61 -10.52
N VAL A 303 24.41 -6.56 -9.93
CA VAL A 303 24.57 -6.24 -8.52
C VAL A 303 24.11 -4.80 -8.30
N ARG A 304 23.17 -4.58 -7.35
CA ARG A 304 22.81 -3.23 -6.94
C ARG A 304 24.06 -2.53 -6.40
N GLY A 305 24.39 -1.40 -6.96
CA GLY A 305 25.39 -0.52 -6.34
C GLY A 305 24.97 -0.21 -4.90
N ALA A 306 25.91 -0.30 -3.97
CA ALA A 306 25.70 -0.05 -2.55
C ALA A 306 25.31 1.42 -2.27
#